data_92c60e1b65e6af69ba840e3d0cdfa3a1
#
_entry.id   92c60e1b65e6af69ba840e3d0cdfa3a1
#
_cell.length_a   1.000
_cell.length_b   1.000
_cell.length_c   1.000
_cell.angle_alpha   90.00
_cell.angle_beta   90.00
_cell.angle_gamma   90.00
#
_symmetry.space_group_name_H-M   'P 1'
#
loop_
_entity.id
_entity.type
_entity.pdbx_description
1 polymer ?
#
loop_
_entity_poly.entity_id
_entity_poly.type
_entity_poly.pdbx_seq_one_letter_code
_entity_poly.pdbx_strand_id
1 'polypeptide(L)'
;RSSAGLDITFEGPVTDHELSDDCGVMIMGREPDKFWHDNKGAKLNAIRTRKGIMNADIVIVRFGEKYKQWNAAFDAGFAVALGKSLIVMHSSEHQHALKEVDAAALAVVENPGQVVQILKYVRDGKI
;
A
#
# COMPACT_ATOMS: atom_id res chain seq x y z
N ARG A 1 10.86 -9.42 -1.58
CA ARG A 1 10.77 -8.43 -0.53
C ARG A 1 11.86 -8.61 0.50
N SER A 2 12.69 -7.62 0.64
CA SER A 2 13.87 -7.70 1.48
C SER A 2 13.76 -6.78 2.69
N SER A 3 14.17 -7.28 3.85
CA SER A 3 14.31 -6.45 5.04
C SER A 3 15.70 -5.81 5.11
N ALA A 4 16.58 -6.11 4.14
CA ALA A 4 17.94 -5.58 4.08
C ALA A 4 18.72 -5.80 5.39
N GLY A 5 18.53 -6.94 6.03
CA GLY A 5 19.17 -7.26 7.30
C GLY A 5 18.52 -6.62 8.51
N LEU A 6 17.43 -5.90 8.34
CA LEU A 6 16.68 -5.31 9.44
C LEU A 6 15.77 -6.37 10.08
N ASP A 7 15.57 -6.27 11.39
CA ASP A 7 14.65 -7.13 12.11
C ASP A 7 13.24 -6.55 11.99
N ILE A 8 12.71 -6.59 10.75
CA ILE A 8 11.43 -5.99 10.39
C ILE A 8 10.67 -6.97 9.50
N THR A 9 9.39 -7.13 9.78
CA THR A 9 8.50 -7.97 8.97
C THR A 9 7.76 -7.09 7.97
N PHE A 10 7.81 -7.49 6.68
CA PHE A 10 7.07 -6.80 5.62
C PHE A 10 5.88 -7.65 5.20
N GLU A 11 4.74 -6.99 5.01
CA GLU A 11 3.55 -7.59 4.43
C GLU A 11 3.07 -6.71 3.30
N GLY A 12 2.51 -7.32 2.27
CA GLY A 12 2.03 -6.58 1.12
C GLY A 12 0.71 -7.13 0.59
N PRO A 13 0.12 -6.42 -0.36
CA PRO A 13 -1.14 -6.87 -0.96
C PRO A 13 -0.93 -8.09 -1.85
N VAL A 14 -2.04 -8.70 -2.24
CA VAL A 14 -2.03 -9.81 -3.20
C VAL A 14 -1.57 -9.27 -4.56
N THR A 15 -0.52 -9.89 -5.11
CA THR A 15 0.03 -9.51 -6.41
C THR A 15 -0.30 -10.49 -7.53
N ASP A 16 -0.91 -11.62 -7.20
CA ASP A 16 -1.41 -12.59 -8.18
C ASP A 16 -2.76 -12.07 -8.71
N HIS A 17 -2.75 -11.53 -9.92
CA HIS A 17 -3.94 -10.92 -10.51
C HIS A 17 -5.09 -11.90 -10.70
N GLU A 18 -4.81 -13.13 -11.11
CA GLU A 18 -5.85 -14.15 -11.27
C GLU A 18 -6.54 -14.44 -9.94
N LEU A 19 -5.76 -14.73 -8.92
CA LEU A 19 -6.30 -14.99 -7.59
C LEU A 19 -7.03 -13.77 -7.06
N SER A 20 -6.46 -12.59 -7.24
CA SER A 20 -7.05 -11.34 -6.78
C SER A 20 -8.41 -11.06 -7.45
N ASP A 21 -8.49 -11.29 -8.77
CA ASP A 21 -9.70 -11.02 -9.51
C ASP A 21 -10.78 -12.08 -9.27
N ASP A 22 -10.37 -13.33 -9.07
CA ASP A 22 -11.30 -14.45 -8.98
C ASP A 22 -11.76 -14.78 -7.56
N CYS A 23 -11.09 -14.28 -6.53
CA CYS A 23 -11.38 -14.67 -5.16
C CYS A 23 -12.85 -14.47 -4.76
N GLY A 24 -13.47 -13.39 -5.25
CA GLY A 24 -14.87 -13.12 -4.95
C GLY A 24 -15.80 -14.17 -5.54
N VAL A 25 -15.56 -14.56 -6.78
CA VAL A 25 -16.33 -15.58 -7.46
C VAL A 25 -16.09 -16.95 -6.84
N MET A 26 -14.84 -17.26 -6.48
CA MET A 26 -14.50 -18.53 -5.86
C MET A 26 -15.18 -18.73 -4.51
N ILE A 27 -15.32 -17.67 -3.74
CA ILE A 27 -15.89 -17.74 -2.39
C ILE A 27 -17.40 -17.48 -2.37
N MET A 28 -17.86 -16.47 -3.13
CA MET A 28 -19.25 -16.00 -3.08
C MET A 28 -20.11 -16.45 -4.26
N GLY A 29 -19.51 -17.18 -5.20
CA GLY A 29 -20.23 -17.67 -6.36
C GLY A 29 -20.09 -16.77 -7.58
N ARG A 30 -20.47 -17.35 -8.71
CA ARG A 30 -20.31 -16.73 -10.01
C ARG A 30 -21.40 -15.68 -10.29
N GLU A 31 -20.99 -14.62 -10.95
CA GLU A 31 -21.90 -13.61 -11.45
C GLU A 31 -21.89 -13.61 -12.99
N PRO A 32 -23.01 -13.28 -13.64
CA PRO A 32 -23.04 -13.23 -15.11
C PRO A 32 -22.33 -12.00 -15.67
N ASP A 33 -22.12 -10.97 -14.89
CA ASP A 33 -21.58 -9.70 -15.31
C ASP A 33 -20.14 -9.57 -14.80
N LYS A 34 -19.20 -9.23 -15.70
CA LYS A 34 -17.80 -9.05 -15.35
C LYS A 34 -17.60 -7.95 -14.30
N PHE A 35 -18.44 -6.92 -14.34
CA PHE A 35 -18.37 -5.86 -13.34
C PHE A 35 -18.53 -6.43 -11.92
N TRP A 36 -19.51 -7.31 -11.74
CA TRP A 36 -19.75 -7.91 -10.43
C TRP A 36 -18.65 -8.88 -10.02
N HIS A 37 -18.05 -9.58 -11.01
CA HIS A 37 -16.90 -10.43 -10.74
C HIS A 37 -15.77 -9.61 -10.13
N ASP A 38 -15.37 -8.53 -10.80
CA ASP A 38 -14.29 -7.67 -10.34
C ASP A 38 -14.65 -7.00 -9.02
N ASN A 39 -15.90 -6.61 -8.85
CA ASN A 39 -16.38 -5.95 -7.63
C ASN A 39 -16.28 -6.86 -6.42
N LYS A 40 -16.65 -8.14 -6.57
CA LYS A 40 -16.52 -9.12 -5.48
C LYS A 40 -15.06 -9.31 -5.08
N GLY A 41 -14.18 -9.46 -6.08
CA GLY A 41 -12.74 -9.58 -5.82
C GLY A 41 -12.18 -8.36 -5.12
N ALA A 42 -12.56 -7.16 -5.57
CA ALA A 42 -12.10 -5.91 -4.98
C ALA A 42 -12.54 -5.79 -3.52
N LYS A 43 -13.76 -6.20 -3.20
CA LYS A 43 -14.25 -6.13 -1.81
C LYS A 43 -13.48 -7.05 -0.88
N LEU A 44 -13.22 -8.28 -1.31
CA LEU A 44 -12.47 -9.23 -0.49
C LEU A 44 -11.02 -8.79 -0.30
N ASN A 45 -10.40 -8.28 -1.36
CA ASN A 45 -9.03 -7.78 -1.26
C ASN A 45 -8.94 -6.52 -0.41
N ALA A 46 -9.99 -5.69 -0.41
CA ALA A 46 -10.05 -4.52 0.45
C ALA A 46 -10.03 -4.92 1.93
N ILE A 47 -10.73 -6.00 2.29
CA ILE A 47 -10.72 -6.50 3.67
C ILE A 47 -9.29 -6.88 4.07
N ARG A 48 -8.58 -7.61 3.22
CA ARG A 48 -7.20 -8.01 3.49
C ARG A 48 -6.28 -6.80 3.64
N THR A 49 -6.40 -5.84 2.73
CA THR A 49 -5.57 -4.64 2.75
C THR A 49 -5.82 -3.83 4.01
N ARG A 50 -7.08 -3.61 4.37
CA ARG A 50 -7.41 -2.86 5.58
C ARG A 50 -6.90 -3.53 6.84
N LYS A 51 -7.01 -4.85 6.91
CA LYS A 51 -6.49 -5.59 8.06
C LYS A 51 -4.97 -5.46 8.16
N GLY A 52 -4.27 -5.54 7.02
CA GLY A 52 -2.83 -5.34 6.98
C GLY A 52 -2.43 -3.96 7.48
N ILE A 53 -3.14 -2.92 7.05
CA ILE A 53 -2.87 -1.55 7.49
C ILE A 53 -3.14 -1.41 8.99
N MET A 54 -4.24 -1.96 9.48
CA MET A 54 -4.58 -1.89 10.90
C MET A 54 -3.54 -2.56 11.79
N ASN A 55 -2.91 -3.62 11.31
CA ASN A 55 -1.92 -4.37 12.07
C ASN A 55 -0.48 -3.83 11.89
N ALA A 56 -0.26 -2.94 10.95
CA ALA A 56 1.07 -2.41 10.69
C ALA A 56 1.44 -1.31 11.68
N ASP A 57 2.73 -1.20 11.97
CA ASP A 57 3.26 -0.07 12.73
C ASP A 57 3.59 1.09 11.81
N ILE A 58 4.12 0.78 10.64
CA ILE A 58 4.47 1.76 9.60
C ILE A 58 3.86 1.30 8.30
N VAL A 59 3.20 2.20 7.60
CA VAL A 59 2.58 1.91 6.30
C VAL A 59 3.38 2.60 5.21
N ILE A 60 3.79 1.84 4.20
CA ILE A 60 4.54 2.35 3.07
C ILE A 60 3.65 2.21 1.83
N VAL A 61 3.38 3.33 1.19
CA VAL A 61 2.54 3.36 -0.02
C VAL A 61 3.38 3.84 -1.19
N ARG A 62 3.45 3.00 -2.22
CA ARG A 62 4.18 3.30 -3.44
C ARG A 62 3.22 3.67 -4.56
N PHE A 63 3.48 4.80 -5.19
CA PHE A 63 2.76 5.24 -6.38
C PHE A 63 3.65 4.97 -7.60
N GLY A 64 3.22 4.01 -8.42
CA GLY A 64 3.92 3.67 -9.65
C GLY A 64 3.68 4.71 -10.73
N GLU A 65 4.42 4.59 -11.84
CA GLU A 65 4.36 5.57 -12.91
C GLU A 65 3.37 5.21 -14.02
N LYS A 66 3.09 3.93 -14.20
CA LYS A 66 2.26 3.46 -15.31
C LYS A 66 0.78 3.71 -15.13
N TYR A 67 0.30 3.64 -13.92
CA TYR A 67 -1.14 3.70 -13.62
C TYR A 67 -1.43 4.76 -12.59
N LYS A 68 -2.63 5.33 -12.70
CA LYS A 68 -3.15 6.18 -11.64
C LYS A 68 -3.45 5.28 -10.44
N GLN A 69 -2.80 5.53 -9.34
CA GLN A 69 -2.85 4.67 -8.17
C GLN A 69 -3.91 5.17 -7.18
N TRP A 70 -5.15 5.18 -7.62
CA TRP A 70 -6.24 5.70 -6.77
C TRP A 70 -6.43 4.86 -5.52
N ASN A 71 -6.30 3.53 -5.66
CA ASN A 71 -6.42 2.65 -4.50
C ASN A 71 -5.28 2.87 -3.51
N ALA A 72 -4.09 3.17 -4.00
CA ALA A 72 -2.96 3.51 -3.13
C ALA A 72 -3.23 4.80 -2.36
N ALA A 73 -3.83 5.80 -3.01
CA ALA A 73 -4.21 7.04 -2.34
C ALA A 73 -5.26 6.79 -1.25
N PHE A 74 -6.22 5.92 -1.53
CA PHE A 74 -7.23 5.55 -0.53
C PHE A 74 -6.57 4.86 0.67
N ASP A 75 -5.64 3.94 0.42
CA ASP A 75 -4.93 3.23 1.49
C ASP A 75 -4.10 4.18 2.34
N ALA A 76 -3.45 5.16 1.69
CA ALA A 76 -2.68 6.18 2.41
C ALA A 76 -3.58 6.99 3.34
N GLY A 77 -4.75 7.42 2.85
CA GLY A 77 -5.71 8.15 3.65
C GLY A 77 -6.23 7.33 4.83
N PHE A 78 -6.50 6.05 4.59
CA PHE A 78 -6.95 5.15 5.63
C PHE A 78 -5.89 4.98 6.73
N ALA A 79 -4.64 4.82 6.33
CA ALA A 79 -3.53 4.69 7.28
C ALA A 79 -3.40 5.95 8.16
N VAL A 80 -3.49 7.12 7.54
CA VAL A 80 -3.41 8.40 8.28
C VAL A 80 -4.58 8.53 9.25
N ALA A 81 -5.78 8.16 8.82
CA ALA A 81 -6.97 8.23 9.67
C ALA A 81 -6.85 7.32 10.90
N LEU A 82 -6.12 6.22 10.79
CA LEU A 82 -5.88 5.31 11.90
C LEU A 82 -4.70 5.75 12.78
N GLY A 83 -4.05 6.86 12.45
CA GLY A 83 -2.91 7.34 13.21
C GLY A 83 -1.61 6.58 12.92
N LYS A 84 -1.54 5.87 11.80
CA LYS A 84 -0.33 5.14 11.42
C LYS A 84 0.71 6.09 10.86
N SER A 85 1.98 5.73 11.03
CA SER A 85 3.09 6.45 10.40
C SER A 85 3.12 6.08 8.92
N LEU A 86 2.98 7.06 8.05
CA LEU A 86 2.90 6.85 6.62
C LEU A 86 4.19 7.31 5.93
N ILE A 87 4.74 6.43 5.11
CA ILE A 87 5.84 6.76 4.21
C ILE A 87 5.31 6.61 2.79
N VAL A 88 5.47 7.66 1.98
CA VAL A 88 5.01 7.67 0.59
C VAL A 88 6.22 7.62 -0.32
N MET A 89 6.16 6.77 -1.35
CA MET A 89 7.21 6.67 -2.35
C MET A 89 6.62 6.95 -3.74
N HIS A 90 7.16 7.96 -4.40
CA HIS A 90 6.81 8.29 -5.78
C HIS A 90 7.93 9.12 -6.41
N SER A 91 7.91 9.23 -7.74
CA SER A 91 8.86 10.07 -8.44
C SER A 91 8.48 11.55 -8.30
N SER A 92 9.44 12.43 -8.60
CA SER A 92 9.21 13.87 -8.55
C SER A 92 8.14 14.33 -9.54
N GLU A 93 7.86 13.55 -10.58
CA GLU A 93 6.84 13.88 -11.56
C GLU A 93 5.43 13.92 -10.97
N HIS A 94 5.21 13.23 -9.87
CA HIS A 94 3.89 13.14 -9.24
C HIS A 94 3.69 14.11 -8.07
N GLN A 95 4.65 14.98 -7.82
CA GLN A 95 4.58 15.89 -6.66
C GLN A 95 3.31 16.75 -6.64
N HIS A 96 2.94 17.32 -7.78
CA HIS A 96 1.75 18.16 -7.80
C HIS A 96 0.47 17.35 -7.59
N ALA A 97 0.37 16.21 -8.26
CA ALA A 97 -0.83 15.37 -8.18
C ALA A 97 -1.03 14.78 -6.78
N LEU A 98 0.06 14.51 -6.07
CA LEU A 98 0.04 13.86 -4.76
C LEU A 98 0.32 14.81 -3.60
N LYS A 99 0.19 16.09 -3.80
CA LYS A 99 0.57 17.08 -2.79
C LYS A 99 -0.15 16.92 -1.46
N GLU A 100 -1.42 16.51 -1.49
CA GLU A 100 -2.18 16.32 -0.24
C GLU A 100 -1.79 15.01 0.46
N VAL A 101 -1.52 13.98 -0.33
CA VAL A 101 -1.03 12.71 0.22
C VAL A 101 0.34 12.94 0.87
N ASP A 102 1.22 13.66 0.17
CA ASP A 102 2.55 13.98 0.68
C ASP A 102 2.48 14.82 1.95
N ALA A 103 1.54 15.75 2.01
CA ALA A 103 1.37 16.59 3.20
C ALA A 103 0.97 15.78 4.44
N ALA A 104 0.27 14.67 4.24
CA ALA A 104 -0.17 13.80 5.34
C ALA A 104 0.90 12.79 5.74
N ALA A 105 1.90 12.56 4.90
CA ALA A 105 2.95 11.57 5.16
C ALA A 105 4.01 12.13 6.11
N LEU A 106 4.63 11.23 6.87
CA LEU A 106 5.77 11.60 7.72
C LEU A 106 7.06 11.63 6.91
N ALA A 107 7.13 10.91 5.81
CA ALA A 107 8.26 10.96 4.90
C ALA A 107 7.79 10.71 3.48
N VAL A 108 8.44 11.39 2.53
CA VAL A 108 8.21 11.21 1.10
C VAL A 108 9.55 10.86 0.48
N VAL A 109 9.61 9.72 -0.18
CA VAL A 109 10.86 9.21 -0.75
C VAL A 109 10.67 8.85 -2.22
N GLU A 110 11.78 8.63 -2.93
CA GLU A 110 11.73 8.33 -4.35
C GLU A 110 12.12 6.89 -4.69
N ASN A 111 12.77 6.18 -3.77
CA ASN A 111 13.24 4.82 -4.05
C ASN A 111 13.24 3.96 -2.78
N PRO A 112 13.28 2.62 -2.96
CA PRO A 112 13.28 1.70 -1.81
C PRO A 112 14.48 1.85 -0.88
N GLY A 113 15.63 2.27 -1.40
CA GLY A 113 16.83 2.48 -0.57
C GLY A 113 16.60 3.52 0.51
N GLN A 114 15.87 4.57 0.19
CA GLN A 114 15.52 5.60 1.16
C GLN A 114 14.58 5.06 2.23
N VAL A 115 13.65 4.18 1.86
CA VAL A 115 12.77 3.52 2.84
C VAL A 115 13.61 2.72 3.84
N VAL A 116 14.57 1.95 3.35
CA VAL A 116 15.46 1.16 4.21
C VAL A 116 16.22 2.06 5.16
N GLN A 117 16.73 3.18 4.69
CA GLN A 117 17.46 4.13 5.54
C GLN A 117 16.58 4.70 6.65
N ILE A 118 15.34 5.04 6.33
CA ILE A 118 14.39 5.54 7.32
C ILE A 118 14.11 4.48 8.38
N LEU A 119 13.84 3.25 7.94
CA LEU A 119 13.54 2.17 8.87
C LEU A 119 14.71 1.86 9.79
N LYS A 120 15.94 1.93 9.27
CA LYS A 120 17.14 1.76 10.10
C LYS A 120 17.24 2.85 11.14
N TYR A 121 17.01 4.09 10.75
CA TYR A 121 17.08 5.21 11.66
C TYR A 121 16.02 5.09 12.76
N VAL A 122 14.78 4.72 12.38
CA VAL A 122 13.70 4.56 13.35
C VAL A 122 14.03 3.46 14.36
N ARG A 123 14.60 2.36 13.89
CA ARG A 123 14.96 1.24 14.77
C ARG A 123 16.14 1.58 15.68
N ASP A 124 17.20 2.13 15.10
CA ASP A 124 18.49 2.27 15.79
C ASP A 124 18.77 3.67 16.34
N GLY A 125 18.06 4.66 15.86
CA GLY A 125 18.34 6.06 16.22
C GLY A 125 19.62 6.60 15.64
N LYS A 126 20.19 5.93 14.62
CA LYS A 126 21.46 6.31 13.99
C LYS A 126 21.35 6.24 12.49
N ILE A 127 22.00 7.14 11.82
CA ILE A 127 22.06 7.17 10.37
C ILE A 127 23.15 6.24 9.82
#